data_6824bccdc9996d4a982097eb486de835
#
_entry.id   6824bccdc9996d4a982097eb486de835
#
_cell.length_a   1.000
_cell.length_b   1.000
_cell.length_c   1.000
_cell.angle_alpha   90.00
_cell.angle_beta   90.00
_cell.angle_gamma   90.00
#
_symmetry.space_group_name_H-M   'P 1'
#
loop_
_entity.id
_entity.type
_entity.pdbx_description
1 polymer ?
#
loop_
_entity_poly.entity_id
_entity_poly.type
_entity_poly.pdbx_seq_one_letter_code
_entity_poly.pdbx_strand_id
1 'polypeptide(L)'
;MSSPVLHCFEEYQKARISFVQTIAELSTHPQNVEALYTAKVMSLLKPLLLDVVPSIQQSAALAIGRLANYSIELSKSVAENDIIPQLTYSLPKQNRFFKKAACYILKSVSQHSAALAQMIVDAGALEPLVLCLDEFDPSVKEAAAFALGHIAKHNENLAKQVVEARAVDSLLLCLQEPELILKRVASQTLANICKHTEQLAQPVAENGLDVICSYVNYTDTAIKRNVCNLLANICKHSNELATLVMSKLTNPQKLVNCLKDPDEIVKQNAAMCIGEIVNKSPECAQEICDAGAPIILVNYIANSKASKKLYAIISLGYMAGFSERTASMLISSGALDVLKHSLENDLEQVKCACCFAINLIGRHSPEHANDVVKSGVLQTMMFYYMDNKTGDDLKEKAKKAIIEIIKKCSNLSNLEPLLHVTDLDILYPILNQYVTYLQNNQTELSNFARNGGLNKILSIKKSLKEPLLHLANEICSYYPTEIINYYNPEYAKTLLDKIGVEDSRPKEEEKKEEEEEKEVKDVKKDDKGKGTNKVEKKGGDAKGKKK
;
A
#
# COMPACT_ATOMS: atom_id res chain seq x y z
N MET A 1 -72.60 20.55 5.86
CA MET A 1 -71.41 21.32 5.43
C MET A 1 -70.06 20.62 5.71
N SER A 2 -70.02 19.58 6.50
CA SER A 2 -68.73 18.88 6.84
C SER A 2 -68.22 17.89 5.78
N SER A 3 -69.10 17.26 4.99
CA SER A 3 -68.74 16.22 4.02
C SER A 3 -67.81 16.70 2.86
N PRO A 4 -68.08 17.82 2.15
CA PRO A 4 -67.19 18.28 1.07
C PRO A 4 -65.81 18.72 1.54
N VAL A 5 -65.72 19.35 2.73
CA VAL A 5 -64.47 19.81 3.32
C VAL A 5 -63.60 18.62 3.74
N LEU A 6 -64.23 17.60 4.35
CA LEU A 6 -63.54 16.36 4.71
C LEU A 6 -63.03 15.63 3.46
N HIS A 7 -63.83 15.55 2.41
CA HIS A 7 -63.41 14.92 1.16
C HIS A 7 -62.21 15.66 0.53
N CYS A 8 -62.26 16.99 0.42
CA CYS A 8 -61.14 17.79 -0.08
C CYS A 8 -59.86 17.57 0.78
N PHE A 9 -60.01 17.46 2.09
CA PHE A 9 -58.89 17.17 2.98
C PHE A 9 -58.30 15.78 2.77
N GLU A 10 -59.15 14.77 2.63
CA GLU A 10 -58.71 13.39 2.32
C GLU A 10 -57.99 13.29 0.97
N GLU A 11 -58.49 13.96 -0.07
CA GLU A 11 -57.84 14.02 -1.39
C GLU A 11 -56.46 14.75 -1.29
N TYR A 12 -56.39 15.83 -0.55
CA TYR A 12 -55.12 16.52 -0.30
C TYR A 12 -54.13 15.61 0.45
N GLN A 13 -54.53 14.86 1.46
CA GLN A 13 -53.70 13.89 2.16
C GLN A 13 -53.19 12.79 1.25
N LYS A 14 -54.08 12.19 0.42
CA LYS A 14 -53.72 11.17 -0.57
C LYS A 14 -52.72 11.71 -1.59
N ALA A 15 -52.91 12.94 -2.09
CA ALA A 15 -51.98 13.57 -3.03
C ALA A 15 -50.57 13.77 -2.42
N ARG A 16 -50.47 14.21 -1.17
CA ARG A 16 -49.20 14.36 -0.48
C ARG A 16 -48.46 13.03 -0.28
N ILE A 17 -49.20 11.98 0.15
CA ILE A 17 -48.64 10.64 0.32
C ILE A 17 -48.13 10.12 -1.04
N SER A 18 -48.96 10.21 -2.08
CA SER A 18 -48.59 9.79 -3.44
C SER A 18 -47.36 10.54 -3.95
N PHE A 19 -47.32 11.86 -3.75
CA PHE A 19 -46.17 12.68 -4.16
C PHE A 19 -44.86 12.20 -3.52
N VAL A 20 -44.77 12.06 -2.18
CA VAL A 20 -43.54 11.67 -1.53
C VAL A 20 -43.14 10.24 -1.85
N GLN A 21 -44.11 9.33 -2.01
CA GLN A 21 -43.83 7.94 -2.37
C GLN A 21 -43.27 7.86 -3.80
N THR A 22 -43.88 8.58 -4.75
CA THR A 22 -43.38 8.66 -6.14
C THR A 22 -41.96 9.22 -6.19
N ILE A 23 -41.67 10.30 -5.47
CA ILE A 23 -40.31 10.86 -5.41
C ILE A 23 -39.34 9.88 -4.75
N ALA A 24 -39.74 9.22 -3.67
CA ALA A 24 -38.89 8.21 -3.00
C ALA A 24 -38.60 7.03 -3.92
N GLU A 25 -39.54 6.61 -4.77
CA GLU A 25 -39.34 5.56 -5.76
C GLU A 25 -38.46 6.05 -6.91
N LEU A 26 -38.75 7.19 -7.52
CA LEU A 26 -37.96 7.78 -8.60
C LEU A 26 -36.48 8.00 -8.18
N SER A 27 -36.24 8.38 -6.92
CA SER A 27 -34.89 8.58 -6.38
C SER A 27 -34.05 7.30 -6.25
N THR A 28 -34.64 6.12 -6.48
CA THR A 28 -33.90 4.84 -6.54
C THR A 28 -33.17 4.64 -7.86
N HIS A 29 -33.62 5.32 -8.92
CA HIS A 29 -33.10 5.15 -10.27
C HIS A 29 -32.19 6.30 -10.69
N PRO A 30 -30.89 6.03 -10.97
CA PRO A 30 -29.91 7.06 -11.36
C PRO A 30 -30.36 7.97 -12.50
N GLN A 31 -31.06 7.43 -13.48
CA GLN A 31 -31.56 8.14 -14.65
C GLN A 31 -32.57 9.27 -14.33
N ASN A 32 -33.24 9.20 -13.18
CA ASN A 32 -34.25 10.18 -12.79
C ASN A 32 -33.63 11.32 -11.94
N VAL A 33 -32.42 11.14 -11.44
CA VAL A 33 -31.81 12.04 -10.44
C VAL A 33 -31.61 13.45 -10.99
N GLU A 34 -31.18 13.58 -12.25
CA GLU A 34 -30.97 14.88 -12.91
C GLU A 34 -32.29 15.64 -13.10
N ALA A 35 -33.36 14.93 -13.51
CA ALA A 35 -34.69 15.50 -13.63
C ALA A 35 -35.24 15.98 -12.27
N LEU A 36 -35.03 15.19 -11.21
CA LEU A 36 -35.44 15.56 -9.85
C LEU A 36 -34.64 16.78 -9.34
N TYR A 37 -33.35 16.86 -9.65
CA TYR A 37 -32.54 18.02 -9.32
C TYR A 37 -33.01 19.28 -10.03
N THR A 38 -33.22 19.20 -11.33
CA THR A 38 -33.74 20.33 -12.17
C THR A 38 -35.10 20.79 -11.68
N ALA A 39 -35.95 19.89 -11.25
CA ALA A 39 -37.26 20.18 -10.67
C ALA A 39 -37.20 20.79 -9.25
N LYS A 40 -36.00 21.01 -8.70
CA LYS A 40 -35.72 21.54 -7.34
C LYS A 40 -36.49 20.78 -6.25
N VAL A 41 -36.51 19.46 -6.35
CA VAL A 41 -37.28 18.58 -5.46
C VAL A 41 -36.88 18.73 -3.99
N MET A 42 -35.61 19.09 -3.70
CA MET A 42 -35.15 19.33 -2.32
C MET A 42 -35.99 20.40 -1.59
N SER A 43 -36.28 21.51 -2.23
CA SER A 43 -37.11 22.57 -1.64
C SER A 43 -38.57 22.15 -1.43
N LEU A 44 -39.09 21.25 -2.26
CA LEU A 44 -40.44 20.69 -2.12
C LEU A 44 -40.52 19.63 -1.01
N LEU A 45 -39.46 18.87 -0.79
CA LEU A 45 -39.40 17.84 0.26
C LEU A 45 -39.11 18.42 1.66
N LYS A 46 -38.40 19.54 1.76
CA LYS A 46 -38.05 20.17 3.05
C LYS A 46 -39.26 20.36 3.98
N PRO A 47 -40.38 21.00 3.59
CA PRO A 47 -41.51 21.18 4.50
C PRO A 47 -42.16 19.87 4.92
N LEU A 48 -42.05 18.81 4.12
CA LEU A 48 -42.63 17.50 4.38
C LEU A 48 -41.83 16.71 5.45
N LEU A 49 -40.61 17.13 5.78
CA LEU A 49 -39.86 16.56 6.88
C LEU A 49 -40.50 16.84 8.27
N LEU A 50 -41.30 17.87 8.38
CA LEU A 50 -42.05 18.22 9.61
C LEU A 50 -43.56 17.97 9.45
N ASP A 51 -43.96 17.17 8.47
CA ASP A 51 -45.37 16.85 8.26
C ASP A 51 -45.96 16.13 9.49
N VAL A 52 -47.27 16.36 9.72
CA VAL A 52 -47.98 15.71 10.84
C VAL A 52 -48.13 14.20 10.63
N VAL A 53 -48.09 13.76 9.36
CA VAL A 53 -48.23 12.34 9.00
C VAL A 53 -46.84 11.67 8.99
N PRO A 54 -46.57 10.71 9.90
CA PRO A 54 -45.24 10.07 10.02
C PRO A 54 -44.74 9.39 8.74
N SER A 55 -45.66 8.80 7.95
CA SER A 55 -45.28 8.16 6.68
C SER A 55 -44.80 9.14 5.62
N ILE A 56 -45.35 10.37 5.61
CA ILE A 56 -44.90 11.46 4.72
C ILE A 56 -43.49 11.92 5.17
N GLN A 57 -43.30 12.17 6.45
CA GLN A 57 -41.98 12.52 6.99
C GLN A 57 -40.91 11.51 6.61
N GLN A 58 -41.17 10.22 6.84
CA GLN A 58 -40.25 9.13 6.56
C GLN A 58 -39.92 9.04 5.07
N SER A 59 -40.94 9.08 4.19
CA SER A 59 -40.73 8.98 2.75
C SER A 59 -39.98 10.19 2.18
N ALA A 60 -40.27 11.40 2.68
CA ALA A 60 -39.52 12.61 2.33
C ALA A 60 -38.05 12.50 2.75
N ALA A 61 -37.79 12.11 3.99
CA ALA A 61 -36.42 11.92 4.50
C ALA A 61 -35.66 10.84 3.73
N LEU A 62 -36.32 9.74 3.38
CA LEU A 62 -35.72 8.67 2.58
C LEU A 62 -35.37 9.15 1.15
N ALA A 63 -36.25 9.91 0.52
CA ALA A 63 -36.01 10.50 -0.81
C ALA A 63 -34.80 11.46 -0.77
N ILE A 64 -34.77 12.38 0.19
CA ILE A 64 -33.65 13.31 0.39
C ILE A 64 -32.34 12.57 0.60
N GLY A 65 -32.33 11.53 1.46
CA GLY A 65 -31.14 10.74 1.74
C GLY A 65 -30.61 9.99 0.50
N ARG A 66 -31.51 9.43 -0.32
CA ARG A 66 -31.13 8.77 -1.59
C ARG A 66 -30.52 9.75 -2.59
N LEU A 67 -31.15 10.91 -2.77
CA LEU A 67 -30.64 11.96 -3.63
C LEU A 67 -29.27 12.48 -3.14
N ALA A 68 -29.15 12.79 -1.85
CA ALA A 68 -27.88 13.21 -1.25
C ALA A 68 -26.77 12.16 -1.41
N ASN A 69 -27.10 10.88 -1.33
CA ASN A 69 -26.12 9.80 -1.49
C ASN A 69 -25.57 9.69 -2.92
N TYR A 70 -26.29 10.21 -3.90
CA TYR A 70 -25.95 10.06 -5.31
C TYR A 70 -24.77 10.95 -5.74
N SER A 71 -24.80 12.24 -5.40
CA SER A 71 -23.74 13.17 -5.79
C SER A 71 -23.45 14.26 -4.75
N ILE A 72 -22.26 14.87 -4.89
CA ILE A 72 -21.84 15.97 -4.04
C ILE A 72 -22.71 17.24 -4.25
N GLU A 73 -23.19 17.48 -5.48
CA GLU A 73 -24.06 18.61 -5.83
C GLU A 73 -25.39 18.52 -5.11
N LEU A 74 -25.98 17.31 -5.09
CA LEU A 74 -27.23 17.07 -4.37
C LEU A 74 -27.04 17.17 -2.85
N SER A 75 -25.89 16.72 -2.33
CA SER A 75 -25.54 16.90 -0.93
C SER A 75 -25.34 18.37 -0.56
N LYS A 76 -24.77 19.20 -1.43
CA LYS A 76 -24.70 20.64 -1.25
C LYS A 76 -26.11 21.26 -1.25
N SER A 77 -26.99 20.79 -2.13
CA SER A 77 -28.38 21.26 -2.17
C SER A 77 -29.14 20.96 -0.86
N VAL A 78 -28.83 19.87 -0.14
CA VAL A 78 -29.38 19.61 1.19
C VAL A 78 -28.93 20.68 2.20
N ALA A 79 -27.67 21.08 2.13
CA ALA A 79 -27.14 22.12 3.00
C ALA A 79 -27.71 23.52 2.67
N GLU A 80 -27.76 23.88 1.38
CA GLU A 80 -28.29 25.16 0.88
C GLU A 80 -29.79 25.36 1.18
N ASN A 81 -30.54 24.27 1.30
CA ASN A 81 -31.95 24.32 1.69
C ASN A 81 -32.17 24.27 3.22
N ASP A 82 -31.15 24.46 4.06
CA ASP A 82 -31.23 24.42 5.53
C ASP A 82 -31.89 23.14 6.09
N ILE A 83 -31.72 22.01 5.40
CA ILE A 83 -32.29 20.74 5.83
C ILE A 83 -31.52 20.18 7.02
N ILE A 84 -30.19 20.38 7.06
CA ILE A 84 -29.31 19.88 8.15
C ILE A 84 -29.74 20.42 9.52
N PRO A 85 -29.88 21.74 9.74
CA PRO A 85 -30.33 22.28 11.03
C PRO A 85 -31.71 21.77 11.45
N GLN A 86 -32.63 21.64 10.48
CA GLN A 86 -33.98 21.11 10.74
C GLN A 86 -33.95 19.66 11.22
N LEU A 87 -33.12 18.80 10.59
CA LEU A 87 -32.94 17.41 11.00
C LEU A 87 -32.32 17.32 12.39
N THR A 88 -31.26 18.07 12.63
CA THR A 88 -30.54 18.10 13.93
C THR A 88 -31.47 18.46 15.08
N TYR A 89 -32.27 19.52 14.93
CA TYR A 89 -33.24 19.94 15.94
C TYR A 89 -34.34 18.91 16.18
N SER A 90 -34.77 18.21 15.13
CA SER A 90 -35.88 17.26 15.19
C SER A 90 -35.45 15.89 15.72
N LEU A 91 -34.21 15.46 15.46
CA LEU A 91 -33.70 14.12 15.68
C LEU A 91 -34.01 13.55 17.07
N PRO A 92 -33.77 14.26 18.20
CA PRO A 92 -34.02 13.73 19.54
C PRO A 92 -35.51 13.49 19.86
N LYS A 93 -36.39 14.22 19.20
CA LYS A 93 -37.85 14.30 19.54
C LYS A 93 -38.72 13.37 18.70
N GLN A 94 -38.17 12.77 17.66
CA GLN A 94 -38.92 12.04 16.65
C GLN A 94 -38.92 10.52 16.90
N ASN A 95 -39.80 9.81 16.19
CA ASN A 95 -39.89 8.36 16.22
C ASN A 95 -38.69 7.68 15.55
N ARG A 96 -38.51 6.38 15.83
CA ARG A 96 -37.37 5.59 15.32
C ARG A 96 -37.24 5.61 13.79
N PHE A 97 -38.33 5.63 13.05
CA PHE A 97 -38.32 5.61 11.58
C PHE A 97 -37.74 6.91 11.02
N PHE A 98 -38.15 8.04 11.59
CA PHE A 98 -37.59 9.33 11.24
C PHE A 98 -36.11 9.44 11.66
N LYS A 99 -35.76 9.02 12.89
CA LYS A 99 -34.38 9.01 13.37
C LYS A 99 -33.47 8.25 12.41
N LYS A 100 -33.88 7.04 11.99
CA LYS A 100 -33.14 6.24 11.02
C LYS A 100 -32.94 6.99 9.70
N ALA A 101 -34.00 7.59 9.14
CA ALA A 101 -33.97 8.30 7.88
C ALA A 101 -33.13 9.61 7.97
N ALA A 102 -33.24 10.34 9.08
CA ALA A 102 -32.43 11.52 9.33
C ALA A 102 -30.94 11.20 9.46
N CYS A 103 -30.58 10.18 10.23
CA CYS A 103 -29.19 9.69 10.30
C CYS A 103 -28.69 9.24 8.92
N TYR A 104 -29.53 8.62 8.08
CA TYR A 104 -29.17 8.26 6.72
C TYR A 104 -28.91 9.49 5.83
N ILE A 105 -29.67 10.58 5.97
CA ILE A 105 -29.38 11.85 5.28
C ILE A 105 -28.02 12.40 5.73
N LEU A 106 -27.79 12.51 7.04
CA LEU A 106 -26.55 13.04 7.59
C LEU A 106 -25.32 12.21 7.15
N LYS A 107 -25.45 10.87 7.14
CA LYS A 107 -24.45 9.95 6.57
C LYS A 107 -24.21 10.24 5.10
N SER A 108 -25.30 10.38 4.31
CA SER A 108 -25.19 10.56 2.85
C SER A 108 -24.55 11.90 2.48
N VAL A 109 -24.80 12.94 3.26
CA VAL A 109 -24.15 14.25 3.08
C VAL A 109 -22.70 14.21 3.52
N SER A 110 -22.40 13.66 4.71
CA SER A 110 -21.05 13.64 5.27
C SER A 110 -20.04 12.83 4.45
N GLN A 111 -20.47 11.84 3.69
CA GLN A 111 -19.56 10.94 2.97
C GLN A 111 -18.77 11.61 1.84
N HIS A 112 -19.30 12.71 1.25
CA HIS A 112 -18.76 13.28 0.03
C HIS A 112 -17.56 14.20 0.25
N SER A 113 -17.57 15.03 1.30
CA SER A 113 -16.45 15.94 1.56
C SER A 113 -16.32 16.33 3.03
N ALA A 114 -15.10 16.73 3.43
CA ALA A 114 -14.83 17.25 4.76
C ALA A 114 -15.64 18.54 5.06
N ALA A 115 -15.83 19.40 4.05
CA ALA A 115 -16.62 20.63 4.21
C ALA A 115 -18.08 20.33 4.54
N LEU A 116 -18.70 19.37 3.85
CA LEU A 116 -20.08 18.97 4.15
C LEU A 116 -20.21 18.28 5.50
N ALA A 117 -19.21 17.47 5.88
CA ALA A 117 -19.14 16.89 7.21
C ALA A 117 -19.01 17.96 8.31
N GLN A 118 -18.21 19.01 8.07
CA GLN A 118 -18.07 20.13 9.00
C GLN A 118 -19.39 20.90 9.16
N MET A 119 -20.13 21.13 8.08
CA MET A 119 -21.45 21.80 8.15
C MET A 119 -22.46 21.01 9.02
N ILE A 120 -22.40 19.68 9.00
CA ILE A 120 -23.20 18.81 9.88
C ILE A 120 -22.81 18.99 11.34
N VAL A 121 -21.52 19.05 11.60
CA VAL A 121 -20.95 19.26 12.95
C VAL A 121 -21.29 20.65 13.47
N ASP A 122 -21.12 21.69 12.66
CA ASP A 122 -21.43 23.09 12.99
C ASP A 122 -22.93 23.30 13.28
N ALA A 123 -23.78 22.49 12.64
CA ALA A 123 -25.22 22.44 12.94
C ALA A 123 -25.54 21.74 14.27
N GLY A 124 -24.54 21.24 15.02
CA GLY A 124 -24.72 20.59 16.31
C GLY A 124 -25.25 19.14 16.23
N ALA A 125 -25.02 18.42 15.11
CA ALA A 125 -25.58 17.10 14.89
C ALA A 125 -24.89 15.97 15.70
N LEU A 126 -23.70 16.18 16.26
CA LEU A 126 -22.93 15.12 16.92
C LEU A 126 -23.64 14.58 18.15
N GLU A 127 -24.08 15.46 19.07
CA GLU A 127 -24.75 15.04 20.29
C GLU A 127 -26.07 14.26 19.99
N PRO A 128 -26.98 14.73 19.11
CA PRO A 128 -28.14 13.94 18.69
C PRO A 128 -27.81 12.61 18.04
N LEU A 129 -26.71 12.53 17.28
CA LEU A 129 -26.25 11.27 16.68
C LEU A 129 -25.74 10.29 17.74
N VAL A 130 -25.01 10.76 18.75
CA VAL A 130 -24.55 9.93 19.88
C VAL A 130 -25.75 9.41 20.67
N LEU A 131 -26.76 10.25 20.94
CA LEU A 131 -28.01 9.80 21.59
C LEU A 131 -28.73 8.72 20.79
N CYS A 132 -28.64 8.73 19.46
CA CYS A 132 -29.18 7.67 18.60
C CYS A 132 -28.42 6.35 18.74
N LEU A 133 -27.17 6.32 19.22
CA LEU A 133 -26.45 5.07 19.52
C LEU A 133 -27.01 4.34 20.74
N ASP A 134 -27.71 5.05 21.62
CA ASP A 134 -28.30 4.50 22.85
C ASP A 134 -29.77 4.08 22.69
N GLU A 135 -30.34 4.24 21.48
CA GLU A 135 -31.71 3.85 21.17
C GLU A 135 -31.91 2.33 21.22
N PHE A 136 -33.15 1.87 21.47
CA PHE A 136 -33.46 0.44 21.49
C PHE A 136 -33.46 -0.22 20.12
N ASP A 137 -33.70 0.55 19.05
CA ASP A 137 -33.79 0.01 17.69
C ASP A 137 -32.37 -0.09 17.09
N PRO A 138 -31.86 -1.31 16.81
CA PRO A 138 -30.54 -1.50 16.24
C PRO A 138 -30.32 -0.78 14.90
N SER A 139 -31.41 -0.61 14.12
CA SER A 139 -31.31 0.06 12.84
C SER A 139 -31.12 1.58 12.94
N VAL A 140 -31.52 2.18 14.07
CA VAL A 140 -31.20 3.59 14.38
C VAL A 140 -29.74 3.70 14.82
N LYS A 141 -29.29 2.83 15.73
CA LYS A 141 -27.88 2.76 16.14
C LYS A 141 -26.95 2.60 14.93
N GLU A 142 -27.29 1.69 14.02
CA GLU A 142 -26.54 1.45 12.78
C GLU A 142 -26.42 2.73 11.94
N ALA A 143 -27.54 3.41 11.69
CA ALA A 143 -27.55 4.61 10.86
C ALA A 143 -26.76 5.76 11.50
N ALA A 144 -26.83 5.92 12.82
CA ALA A 144 -26.07 6.90 13.59
C ALA A 144 -24.56 6.59 13.58
N ALA A 145 -24.20 5.32 13.84
CA ALA A 145 -22.80 4.88 13.78
C ALA A 145 -22.18 5.11 12.40
N PHE A 146 -22.92 4.86 11.30
CA PHE A 146 -22.49 5.17 9.95
C PHE A 146 -22.25 6.68 9.75
N ALA A 147 -23.17 7.53 10.20
CA ALA A 147 -23.02 8.97 10.08
C ALA A 147 -21.77 9.48 10.80
N LEU A 148 -21.57 9.05 12.05
CA LEU A 148 -20.38 9.40 12.84
C LEU A 148 -19.09 8.89 12.19
N GLY A 149 -19.12 7.66 11.65
CA GLY A 149 -17.98 7.07 10.95
C GLY A 149 -17.58 7.82 9.68
N HIS A 150 -18.56 8.32 8.92
CA HIS A 150 -18.28 9.13 7.74
C HIS A 150 -17.75 10.52 8.11
N ILE A 151 -18.24 11.13 9.19
CA ILE A 151 -17.71 12.39 9.72
C ILE A 151 -16.25 12.20 10.15
N ALA A 152 -15.97 11.22 11.02
CA ALA A 152 -14.64 10.96 11.56
C ALA A 152 -13.60 10.57 10.49
N LYS A 153 -14.03 10.00 9.37
CA LYS A 153 -13.14 9.52 8.30
C LYS A 153 -12.30 10.61 7.64
N HIS A 154 -12.81 11.83 7.54
CA HIS A 154 -12.23 12.86 6.67
C HIS A 154 -10.92 13.44 7.19
N ASN A 155 -10.89 13.91 8.42
CA ASN A 155 -9.72 14.53 9.01
C ASN A 155 -9.70 14.40 10.55
N GLU A 156 -8.56 14.74 11.13
CA GLU A 156 -8.31 14.70 12.57
C GLU A 156 -9.29 15.54 13.38
N ASN A 157 -9.56 16.78 12.93
CA ASN A 157 -10.43 17.71 13.65
C ASN A 157 -11.87 17.18 13.78
N LEU A 158 -12.42 16.64 12.70
CA LEU A 158 -13.75 16.02 12.71
C LEU A 158 -13.78 14.76 13.59
N ALA A 159 -12.74 13.93 13.53
CA ALA A 159 -12.63 12.76 14.39
C ALA A 159 -12.52 13.15 15.87
N LYS A 160 -11.78 14.22 16.18
CA LYS A 160 -11.66 14.78 17.53
C LYS A 160 -13.01 15.24 18.08
N GLN A 161 -13.78 15.99 17.29
CA GLN A 161 -15.11 16.41 17.70
C GLN A 161 -16.07 15.23 17.96
N VAL A 162 -15.97 14.15 17.17
CA VAL A 162 -16.75 12.91 17.42
C VAL A 162 -16.35 12.26 18.75
N VAL A 163 -15.07 12.24 19.10
CA VAL A 163 -14.58 11.73 20.40
C VAL A 163 -15.02 12.63 21.55
N GLU A 164 -14.91 13.95 21.40
CA GLU A 164 -15.36 14.94 22.39
C GLU A 164 -16.86 14.86 22.67
N ALA A 165 -17.66 14.47 21.66
CA ALA A 165 -19.08 14.18 21.81
C ALA A 165 -19.37 12.84 22.53
N ARG A 166 -18.34 12.13 23.03
CA ARG A 166 -18.42 10.83 23.75
C ARG A 166 -18.98 9.67 22.93
N ALA A 167 -18.78 9.68 21.62
CA ALA A 167 -19.25 8.60 20.74
C ALA A 167 -18.53 7.27 20.99
N VAL A 168 -17.29 7.26 21.52
CA VAL A 168 -16.46 6.07 21.65
C VAL A 168 -17.11 5.03 22.54
N ASP A 169 -17.58 5.41 23.73
CA ASP A 169 -18.16 4.47 24.70
C ASP A 169 -19.44 3.80 24.16
N SER A 170 -20.34 4.60 23.55
CA SER A 170 -21.57 4.06 22.92
C SER A 170 -21.26 3.16 21.72
N LEU A 171 -20.20 3.48 20.91
CA LEU A 171 -19.75 2.61 19.82
C LEU A 171 -19.15 1.28 20.33
N LEU A 172 -18.43 1.29 21.45
CA LEU A 172 -17.91 0.08 22.09
C LEU A 172 -19.05 -0.80 22.62
N LEU A 173 -20.14 -0.21 23.16
CA LEU A 173 -21.34 -0.93 23.51
C LEU A 173 -22.03 -1.54 22.28
N CYS A 174 -22.11 -0.80 21.18
CA CYS A 174 -22.65 -1.29 19.91
C CYS A 174 -21.88 -2.52 19.38
N LEU A 175 -20.59 -2.67 19.65
CA LEU A 175 -19.84 -3.87 19.30
C LEU A 175 -20.32 -5.13 20.06
N GLN A 176 -20.90 -4.97 21.23
CA GLN A 176 -21.35 -6.08 22.07
C GLN A 176 -22.80 -6.51 21.78
N GLU A 177 -23.56 -5.69 21.07
CA GLU A 177 -24.92 -6.00 20.63
C GLU A 177 -24.96 -7.26 19.73
N PRO A 178 -26.08 -8.00 19.66
CA PRO A 178 -26.15 -9.23 18.86
C PRO A 178 -26.11 -9.00 17.34
N GLU A 179 -26.54 -7.83 16.86
CA GLU A 179 -26.72 -7.52 15.43
C GLU A 179 -25.40 -7.39 14.68
N LEU A 180 -25.20 -8.26 13.68
CA LEU A 180 -23.97 -8.31 12.88
C LEU A 180 -23.69 -7.00 12.12
N ILE A 181 -24.72 -6.35 11.58
CA ILE A 181 -24.54 -5.12 10.79
C ILE A 181 -24.06 -4.00 11.72
N LEU A 182 -24.63 -3.88 12.91
CA LEU A 182 -24.21 -2.89 13.89
C LEU A 182 -22.76 -3.10 14.33
N LYS A 183 -22.34 -4.35 14.59
CA LYS A 183 -20.93 -4.68 14.90
C LYS A 183 -19.99 -4.27 13.76
N ARG A 184 -20.36 -4.55 12.50
CA ARG A 184 -19.57 -4.16 11.33
C ARG A 184 -19.37 -2.65 11.26
N VAL A 185 -20.46 -1.90 11.46
CA VAL A 185 -20.43 -0.44 11.36
C VAL A 185 -19.66 0.17 12.54
N ALA A 186 -19.91 -0.28 13.75
CA ALA A 186 -19.23 0.22 14.94
C ALA A 186 -17.71 -0.02 14.86
N SER A 187 -17.29 -1.23 14.46
CA SER A 187 -15.86 -1.53 14.27
C SER A 187 -15.20 -0.66 13.19
N GLN A 188 -15.91 -0.38 12.09
CA GLN A 188 -15.41 0.49 11.05
C GLN A 188 -15.32 1.95 11.51
N THR A 189 -16.33 2.43 12.26
CA THR A 189 -16.35 3.79 12.81
C THR A 189 -15.20 4.02 13.78
N LEU A 190 -14.96 3.08 14.69
CA LEU A 190 -13.81 3.11 15.60
C LEU A 190 -12.48 3.10 14.82
N ALA A 191 -12.37 2.30 13.77
CA ALA A 191 -11.17 2.31 12.90
C ALA A 191 -10.96 3.66 12.22
N ASN A 192 -12.02 4.34 11.80
CA ASN A 192 -11.94 5.67 11.20
C ASN A 192 -11.50 6.75 12.22
N ILE A 193 -11.92 6.63 13.49
CA ILE A 193 -11.48 7.51 14.57
C ILE A 193 -9.99 7.29 14.88
N CYS A 194 -9.57 6.05 15.10
CA CYS A 194 -8.19 5.70 15.46
C CYS A 194 -7.18 5.96 14.34
N LYS A 195 -7.63 6.20 13.13
CA LYS A 195 -6.78 6.38 11.96
C LYS A 195 -5.87 7.61 12.03
N HIS A 196 -6.27 8.68 12.74
CA HIS A 196 -5.65 10.00 12.60
C HIS A 196 -4.48 10.21 13.57
N THR A 197 -4.72 10.16 14.88
CA THR A 197 -3.72 10.47 15.91
C THR A 197 -3.77 9.49 17.08
N GLU A 198 -2.68 9.47 17.86
CA GLU A 198 -2.57 8.67 19.07
C GLU A 198 -3.64 9.08 20.10
N GLN A 199 -3.85 10.38 20.30
CA GLN A 199 -4.82 10.91 21.23
C GLN A 199 -6.26 10.42 20.97
N LEU A 200 -6.59 10.17 19.71
CA LEU A 200 -7.90 9.63 19.32
C LEU A 200 -7.95 8.09 19.42
N ALA A 201 -6.83 7.42 19.28
CA ALA A 201 -6.72 5.97 19.43
C ALA A 201 -6.70 5.53 20.89
N GLN A 202 -6.13 6.33 21.78
CA GLN A 202 -5.93 6.00 23.18
C GLN A 202 -7.25 5.68 23.93
N PRO A 203 -8.33 6.48 23.87
CA PRO A 203 -9.60 6.14 24.56
C PRO A 203 -10.22 4.83 24.05
N VAL A 204 -10.07 4.54 22.76
CA VAL A 204 -10.56 3.29 22.17
C VAL A 204 -9.73 2.11 22.65
N ALA A 205 -8.43 2.27 22.79
CA ALA A 205 -7.52 1.23 23.27
C ALA A 205 -7.76 0.95 24.77
N GLU A 206 -7.83 1.98 25.60
CA GLU A 206 -8.00 1.83 27.05
C GLU A 206 -9.32 1.16 27.41
N ASN A 207 -10.43 1.54 26.76
CA ASN A 207 -11.77 1.10 27.11
C ASN A 207 -12.26 -0.12 26.29
N GLY A 208 -11.66 -0.38 25.11
CA GLY A 208 -12.25 -1.29 24.12
C GLY A 208 -11.43 -2.50 23.73
N LEU A 209 -10.13 -2.56 24.00
CA LEU A 209 -9.26 -3.61 23.44
C LEU A 209 -9.69 -5.03 23.84
N ASP A 210 -10.20 -5.27 25.04
CA ASP A 210 -10.66 -6.59 25.45
C ASP A 210 -11.80 -7.10 24.54
N VAL A 211 -12.74 -6.22 24.21
CA VAL A 211 -13.85 -6.53 23.29
C VAL A 211 -13.32 -6.65 21.85
N ILE A 212 -12.53 -5.71 21.39
CA ILE A 212 -11.99 -5.66 20.01
C ILE A 212 -11.17 -6.92 19.72
N CYS A 213 -10.24 -7.29 20.60
CA CYS A 213 -9.38 -8.48 20.44
C CYS A 213 -10.17 -9.80 20.44
N SER A 214 -11.34 -9.86 21.08
CA SER A 214 -12.22 -11.03 21.04
C SER A 214 -12.74 -11.32 19.62
N TYR A 215 -12.85 -10.30 18.77
CA TYR A 215 -13.36 -10.40 17.40
C TYR A 215 -12.31 -10.72 16.33
N VAL A 216 -11.03 -10.84 16.67
CA VAL A 216 -9.96 -11.16 15.70
C VAL A 216 -10.24 -12.48 14.97
N ASN A 217 -10.76 -13.50 15.67
CA ASN A 217 -11.13 -14.80 15.11
C ASN A 217 -12.65 -14.97 14.91
N TYR A 218 -13.37 -13.88 14.77
CA TYR A 218 -14.83 -13.96 14.62
C TYR A 218 -15.21 -14.62 13.28
N THR A 219 -16.43 -15.19 13.20
CA THR A 219 -16.88 -15.90 11.98
C THR A 219 -17.19 -14.96 10.82
N ASP A 220 -17.62 -13.74 11.13
CA ASP A 220 -17.98 -12.75 10.12
C ASP A 220 -16.75 -12.07 9.52
N THR A 221 -16.58 -12.20 8.21
CA THR A 221 -15.42 -11.69 7.45
C THR A 221 -15.34 -10.15 7.51
N ALA A 222 -16.46 -9.44 7.48
CA ALA A 222 -16.45 -7.98 7.49
C ALA A 222 -16.00 -7.44 8.87
N ILE A 223 -16.42 -8.08 9.95
CA ILE A 223 -15.96 -7.75 11.31
C ILE A 223 -14.44 -8.01 11.40
N LYS A 224 -13.95 -9.17 10.95
CA LYS A 224 -12.50 -9.45 10.93
C LYS A 224 -11.71 -8.39 10.16
N ARG A 225 -12.18 -7.99 8.97
CA ARG A 225 -11.54 -6.92 8.17
C ARG A 225 -11.40 -5.64 8.98
N ASN A 226 -12.52 -5.20 9.59
CA ASN A 226 -12.57 -3.95 10.33
C ASN A 226 -11.75 -4.01 11.61
N VAL A 227 -11.78 -5.11 12.33
CA VAL A 227 -11.03 -5.31 13.57
C VAL A 227 -9.52 -5.35 13.31
N CYS A 228 -9.06 -6.09 12.30
CA CYS A 228 -7.65 -6.07 11.92
C CYS A 228 -7.17 -4.66 11.48
N ASN A 229 -8.02 -3.93 10.75
CA ASN A 229 -7.74 -2.54 10.38
C ASN A 229 -7.74 -1.60 11.59
N LEU A 230 -8.67 -1.77 12.53
CA LEU A 230 -8.74 -1.01 13.76
C LEU A 230 -7.50 -1.21 14.63
N LEU A 231 -7.09 -2.47 14.84
CA LEU A 231 -5.88 -2.80 15.59
C LEU A 231 -4.63 -2.23 14.92
N ALA A 232 -4.53 -2.32 13.59
CA ALA A 232 -3.43 -1.71 12.85
C ALA A 232 -3.38 -0.17 13.04
N ASN A 233 -4.56 0.49 13.00
CA ASN A 233 -4.66 1.93 13.22
C ASN A 233 -4.32 2.34 14.67
N ILE A 234 -4.54 1.50 15.65
CA ILE A 234 -4.11 1.73 17.04
C ILE A 234 -2.59 1.53 17.16
N CYS A 235 -2.05 0.41 16.68
CA CYS A 235 -0.64 0.06 16.84
C CYS A 235 0.34 1.01 16.14
N LYS A 236 -0.08 1.65 15.04
CA LYS A 236 0.83 2.51 14.24
C LYS A 236 1.31 3.77 14.97
N HIS A 237 0.64 4.19 16.03
CA HIS A 237 0.91 5.48 16.67
C HIS A 237 2.08 5.40 17.67
N SER A 238 2.05 4.45 18.60
CA SER A 238 3.11 4.36 19.62
C SER A 238 3.44 2.92 20.03
N ASN A 239 4.60 2.76 20.69
CA ASN A 239 5.05 1.50 21.26
C ASN A 239 4.09 1.03 22.36
N GLU A 240 3.65 1.95 23.19
CA GLU A 240 2.74 1.71 24.32
C GLU A 240 1.43 1.08 23.84
N LEU A 241 0.83 1.65 22.79
CA LEU A 241 -0.39 1.12 22.20
C LEU A 241 -0.17 -0.24 21.52
N ALA A 242 0.94 -0.45 20.83
CA ALA A 242 1.26 -1.74 20.22
C ALA A 242 1.45 -2.84 21.29
N THR A 243 2.17 -2.54 22.37
CA THR A 243 2.39 -3.44 23.51
C THR A 243 1.07 -3.74 24.24
N LEU A 244 0.21 -2.72 24.41
CA LEU A 244 -1.10 -2.89 25.00
C LEU A 244 -2.00 -3.82 24.15
N VAL A 245 -2.00 -3.65 22.84
CA VAL A 245 -2.72 -4.54 21.91
C VAL A 245 -2.24 -5.98 22.06
N MET A 246 -0.92 -6.20 22.08
CA MET A 246 -0.34 -7.53 22.23
C MET A 246 -0.72 -8.18 23.57
N SER A 247 -0.67 -7.44 24.67
CA SER A 247 -1.06 -7.93 25.99
C SER A 247 -2.53 -8.37 26.03
N LYS A 248 -3.42 -7.66 25.32
CA LYS A 248 -4.86 -7.95 25.24
C LYS A 248 -5.21 -9.06 24.25
N LEU A 249 -4.38 -9.28 23.22
CA LEU A 249 -4.57 -10.38 22.28
C LEU A 249 -4.45 -11.77 22.93
N THR A 250 -3.78 -11.88 24.10
CA THR A 250 -3.56 -13.12 24.87
C THR A 250 -2.85 -14.24 24.09
N ASN A 251 -2.99 -14.30 22.79
CA ASN A 251 -2.33 -15.26 21.91
C ASN A 251 -2.10 -14.64 20.52
N PRO A 252 -0.85 -14.29 20.16
CA PRO A 252 -0.47 -13.74 18.85
C PRO A 252 -0.90 -14.61 17.68
N GLN A 253 -0.98 -15.94 17.89
CA GLN A 253 -1.41 -16.89 16.86
C GLN A 253 -2.78 -16.56 16.26
N LYS A 254 -3.69 -15.93 17.03
CA LYS A 254 -5.02 -15.52 16.53
C LYS A 254 -4.88 -14.51 15.36
N LEU A 255 -4.00 -13.52 15.54
CA LEU A 255 -3.74 -12.52 14.49
C LEU A 255 -2.97 -13.13 13.32
N VAL A 256 -1.96 -13.96 13.59
CA VAL A 256 -1.19 -14.67 12.57
C VAL A 256 -2.06 -15.61 11.74
N ASN A 257 -3.08 -16.25 12.33
CA ASN A 257 -4.03 -17.08 11.61
C ASN A 257 -4.89 -16.27 10.61
N CYS A 258 -5.13 -14.98 10.86
CA CYS A 258 -5.82 -14.11 9.89
C CYS A 258 -5.07 -13.96 8.57
N LEU A 259 -3.76 -14.20 8.53
CA LEU A 259 -2.98 -14.26 7.28
C LEU A 259 -3.35 -15.46 6.40
N LYS A 260 -4.03 -16.46 6.94
CA LYS A 260 -4.52 -17.65 6.22
C LYS A 260 -6.00 -17.56 5.86
N ASP A 261 -6.67 -16.45 6.20
CA ASP A 261 -8.10 -16.27 5.92
C ASP A 261 -8.38 -16.38 4.42
N PRO A 262 -9.50 -16.96 3.98
CA PRO A 262 -9.88 -16.98 2.57
C PRO A 262 -10.07 -15.58 1.97
N ASP A 263 -10.36 -14.60 2.80
CA ASP A 263 -10.56 -13.22 2.37
C ASP A 263 -9.26 -12.43 2.28
N GLU A 264 -9.01 -11.87 1.11
CA GLU A 264 -7.78 -11.13 0.81
C GLU A 264 -7.64 -9.82 1.63
N ILE A 265 -8.74 -9.16 1.96
CA ILE A 265 -8.72 -7.91 2.72
C ILE A 265 -8.39 -8.20 4.20
N VAL A 266 -8.89 -9.33 4.74
CA VAL A 266 -8.49 -9.79 6.08
C VAL A 266 -6.99 -10.04 6.13
N LYS A 267 -6.42 -10.75 5.15
CA LYS A 267 -4.98 -10.99 5.08
C LYS A 267 -4.18 -9.70 5.01
N GLN A 268 -4.61 -8.74 4.15
CA GLN A 268 -3.94 -7.44 4.02
C GLN A 268 -3.95 -6.65 5.33
N ASN A 269 -5.12 -6.56 5.98
CA ASN A 269 -5.25 -5.81 7.23
C ASN A 269 -4.50 -6.50 8.38
N ALA A 270 -4.50 -7.84 8.42
CA ALA A 270 -3.71 -8.60 9.39
C ALA A 270 -2.20 -8.40 9.16
N ALA A 271 -1.74 -8.44 7.91
CA ALA A 271 -0.34 -8.15 7.58
C ALA A 271 0.04 -6.71 7.98
N MET A 272 -0.82 -5.73 7.69
CA MET A 272 -0.62 -4.36 8.12
C MET A 272 -0.52 -4.25 9.66
N CYS A 273 -1.44 -4.87 10.39
CA CYS A 273 -1.43 -4.86 11.85
C CYS A 273 -0.15 -5.49 12.43
N ILE A 274 0.25 -6.64 11.90
CA ILE A 274 1.50 -7.32 12.28
C ILE A 274 2.70 -6.42 12.01
N GLY A 275 2.74 -5.77 10.85
CA GLY A 275 3.82 -4.85 10.48
C GLY A 275 3.93 -3.67 11.43
N GLU A 276 2.80 -3.06 11.81
CA GLU A 276 2.79 -1.93 12.75
C GLU A 276 3.22 -2.36 14.16
N ILE A 277 2.78 -3.53 14.64
CA ILE A 277 3.21 -4.09 15.94
C ILE A 277 4.73 -4.27 15.95
N VAL A 278 5.27 -4.95 14.94
CA VAL A 278 6.70 -5.26 14.85
C VAL A 278 7.55 -3.99 14.68
N ASN A 279 7.05 -3.01 13.92
CA ASN A 279 7.73 -1.74 13.71
C ASN A 279 7.84 -0.91 15.00
N LYS A 280 6.80 -0.96 15.83
CA LYS A 280 6.71 -0.13 17.04
C LYS A 280 7.25 -0.83 18.29
N SER A 281 7.05 -2.15 18.43
CA SER A 281 7.44 -2.90 19.62
C SER A 281 8.40 -4.04 19.26
N PRO A 282 9.72 -3.84 19.47
CA PRO A 282 10.71 -4.89 19.29
C PRO A 282 10.45 -6.14 20.11
N GLU A 283 9.94 -6.00 21.33
CA GLU A 283 9.63 -7.11 22.22
C GLU A 283 8.53 -8.02 21.65
N CYS A 284 7.48 -7.40 21.09
CA CYS A 284 6.38 -8.12 20.46
C CYS A 284 6.78 -8.75 19.11
N ALA A 285 7.85 -8.24 18.45
CA ALA A 285 8.33 -8.78 17.18
C ALA A 285 8.74 -10.24 17.30
N GLN A 286 9.42 -10.62 18.39
CA GLN A 286 9.84 -12.00 18.60
C GLN A 286 8.64 -12.93 18.81
N GLU A 287 7.64 -12.51 19.59
CA GLU A 287 6.41 -13.29 19.82
C GLU A 287 5.63 -13.56 18.52
N ILE A 288 5.54 -12.55 17.64
CA ILE A 288 4.92 -12.67 16.32
C ILE A 288 5.71 -13.64 15.41
N CYS A 289 7.05 -13.58 15.46
CA CYS A 289 7.90 -14.49 14.71
C CYS A 289 7.78 -15.93 15.22
N ASP A 290 7.78 -16.13 16.52
CA ASP A 290 7.63 -17.46 17.17
C ASP A 290 6.23 -18.06 16.92
N ALA A 291 5.20 -17.22 16.72
CA ALA A 291 3.87 -17.64 16.26
C ALA A 291 3.84 -18.06 14.75
N GLY A 292 4.97 -18.07 14.07
CA GLY A 292 5.12 -18.55 12.69
C GLY A 292 4.73 -17.55 11.59
N ALA A 293 4.63 -16.28 11.91
CA ALA A 293 4.30 -15.24 10.93
C ALA A 293 5.24 -15.19 9.71
N PRO A 294 6.59 -15.37 9.82
CA PRO A 294 7.50 -15.31 8.70
C PRO A 294 7.12 -16.28 7.56
N ILE A 295 6.93 -17.55 7.86
CA ILE A 295 6.60 -18.59 6.86
C ILE A 295 5.24 -18.29 6.21
N ILE A 296 4.26 -17.86 7.00
CA ILE A 296 2.91 -17.58 6.50
C ILE A 296 2.90 -16.35 5.60
N LEU A 297 3.66 -15.30 5.96
CA LEU A 297 3.82 -14.10 5.13
C LEU A 297 4.52 -14.41 3.81
N VAL A 298 5.60 -15.20 3.82
CA VAL A 298 6.28 -15.65 2.59
C VAL A 298 5.31 -16.39 1.68
N ASN A 299 4.54 -17.34 2.22
CA ASN A 299 3.52 -18.06 1.46
C ASN A 299 2.40 -17.14 0.95
N TYR A 300 1.99 -16.16 1.74
CA TYR A 300 0.99 -15.18 1.32
C TYR A 300 1.51 -14.32 0.15
N ILE A 301 2.74 -13.83 0.23
CA ILE A 301 3.36 -13.04 -0.85
C ILE A 301 3.49 -13.88 -2.13
N ALA A 302 3.93 -15.14 -2.03
CA ALA A 302 4.08 -16.04 -3.17
C ALA A 302 2.76 -16.26 -3.93
N ASN A 303 1.64 -16.34 -3.21
CA ASN A 303 0.33 -16.67 -3.79
C ASN A 303 -0.57 -15.46 -4.09
N SER A 304 -0.15 -14.25 -3.73
CA SER A 304 -0.96 -13.03 -3.89
C SER A 304 -0.62 -12.24 -5.15
N LYS A 305 -1.56 -11.44 -5.63
CA LYS A 305 -1.38 -10.61 -6.82
C LYS A 305 -0.94 -9.18 -6.46
N ALA A 306 0.04 -8.66 -7.20
CA ALA A 306 0.42 -7.24 -7.28
C ALA A 306 0.28 -6.46 -5.94
N SER A 307 -0.55 -5.41 -5.92
CA SER A 307 -0.69 -4.48 -4.80
C SER A 307 -1.10 -5.12 -3.46
N LYS A 308 -1.69 -6.31 -3.49
CA LYS A 308 -2.12 -7.02 -2.28
C LYS A 308 -0.97 -7.53 -1.41
N LYS A 309 0.22 -7.70 -1.99
CA LYS A 309 1.44 -8.11 -1.29
C LYS A 309 2.09 -7.00 -0.47
N LEU A 310 1.76 -5.74 -0.73
CA LEU A 310 2.50 -4.58 -0.24
C LEU A 310 2.72 -4.61 1.28
N TYR A 311 1.64 -4.74 2.04
CA TYR A 311 1.74 -4.74 3.51
C TYR A 311 2.49 -5.96 4.06
N ALA A 312 2.35 -7.13 3.42
CA ALA A 312 3.08 -8.32 3.81
C ALA A 312 4.59 -8.16 3.60
N ILE A 313 5.01 -7.56 2.50
CA ILE A 313 6.43 -7.27 2.22
C ILE A 313 6.99 -6.24 3.20
N ILE A 314 6.24 -5.18 3.50
CA ILE A 314 6.62 -4.19 4.50
C ILE A 314 6.79 -4.85 5.88
N SER A 315 5.84 -5.72 6.28
CA SER A 315 5.91 -6.46 7.54
C SER A 315 7.12 -7.38 7.62
N LEU A 316 7.46 -8.09 6.52
CA LEU A 316 8.70 -8.85 6.44
C LEU A 316 9.93 -7.97 6.62
N GLY A 317 9.93 -6.78 6.03
CA GLY A 317 11.01 -5.82 6.19
C GLY A 317 11.18 -5.40 7.65
N TYR A 318 10.12 -5.02 8.34
CA TYR A 318 10.19 -4.67 9.76
C TYR A 318 10.67 -5.84 10.63
N MET A 319 10.16 -7.06 10.38
CA MET A 319 10.65 -8.27 11.07
C MET A 319 12.14 -8.50 10.85
N ALA A 320 12.59 -8.38 9.61
CA ALA A 320 14.01 -8.50 9.28
C ALA A 320 14.84 -7.44 10.00
N GLY A 321 14.34 -6.20 10.04
CA GLY A 321 15.05 -5.09 10.66
C GLY A 321 15.25 -5.20 12.16
N PHE A 322 14.47 -6.04 12.83
CA PHE A 322 14.45 -6.17 14.27
C PHE A 322 15.68 -6.88 14.84
N SER A 323 16.03 -8.06 14.34
CA SER A 323 17.18 -8.82 14.81
C SER A 323 17.78 -9.70 13.73
N GLU A 324 19.05 -10.05 13.93
CA GLU A 324 19.78 -11.01 13.08
C GLU A 324 19.07 -12.38 13.03
N ARG A 325 18.56 -12.85 14.16
CA ARG A 325 17.82 -14.11 14.26
C ARG A 325 16.57 -14.10 13.38
N THR A 326 15.78 -13.01 13.40
CA THR A 326 14.58 -12.91 12.57
C THR A 326 14.92 -12.81 11.09
N ALA A 327 16.00 -12.10 10.72
CA ALA A 327 16.49 -12.05 9.35
C ALA A 327 16.91 -13.46 8.86
N SER A 328 17.63 -14.24 9.68
CA SER A 328 17.98 -15.64 9.37
C SER A 328 16.75 -16.53 9.18
N MET A 329 15.72 -16.37 10.03
CA MET A 329 14.45 -17.09 9.89
C MET A 329 13.73 -16.76 8.58
N LEU A 330 13.75 -15.51 8.16
CA LEU A 330 13.14 -15.09 6.88
C LEU A 330 13.90 -15.66 5.68
N ILE A 331 15.22 -15.62 5.68
CA ILE A 331 16.05 -16.22 4.62
C ILE A 331 15.77 -17.72 4.52
N SER A 332 15.78 -18.45 5.64
CA SER A 332 15.50 -19.89 5.68
C SER A 332 14.07 -20.24 5.25
N SER A 333 13.12 -19.30 5.40
CA SER A 333 11.75 -19.45 4.92
C SER A 333 11.57 -19.18 3.42
N GLY A 334 12.63 -18.84 2.67
CA GLY A 334 12.57 -18.53 1.25
C GLY A 334 12.12 -17.11 0.91
N ALA A 335 12.26 -16.17 1.84
CA ALA A 335 11.84 -14.78 1.64
C ALA A 335 12.55 -14.11 0.46
N LEU A 336 13.85 -14.38 0.24
CA LEU A 336 14.62 -13.76 -0.84
C LEU A 336 14.11 -14.12 -2.22
N ASP A 337 13.70 -15.38 -2.45
CA ASP A 337 13.18 -15.83 -3.74
C ASP A 337 11.86 -15.16 -4.08
N VAL A 338 10.97 -15.05 -3.08
CA VAL A 338 9.66 -14.42 -3.24
C VAL A 338 9.79 -12.91 -3.43
N LEU A 339 10.71 -12.26 -2.71
CA LEU A 339 11.00 -10.83 -2.88
C LEU A 339 11.61 -10.55 -4.25
N LYS A 340 12.52 -11.41 -4.74
CA LYS A 340 13.08 -11.32 -6.09
C LYS A 340 12.00 -11.40 -7.16
N HIS A 341 11.14 -12.41 -7.08
CA HIS A 341 10.02 -12.57 -8.01
C HIS A 341 9.10 -11.35 -8.02
N SER A 342 8.80 -10.80 -6.85
CA SER A 342 7.97 -9.59 -6.73
C SER A 342 8.69 -8.32 -7.24
N LEU A 343 10.00 -8.22 -7.03
CA LEU A 343 10.83 -7.14 -7.56
C LEU A 343 10.86 -7.13 -9.10
N GLU A 344 10.84 -8.29 -9.73
CA GLU A 344 10.87 -8.42 -11.19
C GLU A 344 9.51 -8.15 -11.85
N ASN A 345 8.41 -8.61 -11.24
CA ASN A 345 7.12 -8.78 -11.92
C ASN A 345 5.98 -7.87 -11.42
N ASP A 346 6.13 -7.22 -10.26
CA ASP A 346 5.04 -6.45 -9.66
C ASP A 346 5.09 -4.94 -9.96
N LEU A 347 4.14 -4.19 -9.40
CA LEU A 347 4.03 -2.74 -9.53
C LEU A 347 5.18 -2.02 -8.81
N GLU A 348 5.50 -0.80 -9.23
CA GLU A 348 6.61 0.00 -8.70
C GLU A 348 6.56 0.17 -7.17
N GLN A 349 5.37 0.42 -6.60
CA GLN A 349 5.21 0.52 -5.14
C GLN A 349 5.61 -0.78 -4.41
N VAL A 350 5.32 -1.93 -5.00
CA VAL A 350 5.71 -3.24 -4.45
C VAL A 350 7.22 -3.44 -4.59
N LYS A 351 7.80 -3.05 -5.72
CA LYS A 351 9.26 -3.07 -5.94
C LYS A 351 10.00 -2.20 -4.91
N CYS A 352 9.48 -1.02 -4.61
CA CYS A 352 10.01 -0.16 -3.55
C CYS A 352 9.99 -0.84 -2.18
N ALA A 353 8.89 -1.51 -1.84
CA ALA A 353 8.79 -2.28 -0.60
C ALA A 353 9.75 -3.50 -0.58
N CYS A 354 9.96 -4.16 -1.72
CA CYS A 354 10.96 -5.23 -1.83
C CYS A 354 12.38 -4.70 -1.56
N CYS A 355 12.77 -3.59 -2.17
CA CYS A 355 14.07 -2.96 -1.90
C CYS A 355 14.24 -2.61 -0.42
N PHE A 356 13.18 -2.10 0.22
CA PHE A 356 13.17 -1.83 1.66
C PHE A 356 13.37 -3.11 2.49
N ALA A 357 12.62 -4.18 2.23
CA ALA A 357 12.73 -5.44 2.96
C ALA A 357 14.10 -6.10 2.77
N ILE A 358 14.61 -6.12 1.54
CA ILE A 358 15.92 -6.70 1.20
C ILE A 358 17.04 -5.93 1.89
N ASN A 359 16.97 -4.60 1.94
CA ASN A 359 17.92 -3.77 2.69
C ASN A 359 17.98 -4.17 4.17
N LEU A 360 16.81 -4.35 4.79
CA LEU A 360 16.72 -4.70 6.20
C LEU A 360 17.20 -6.13 6.48
N ILE A 361 17.03 -7.07 5.54
CA ILE A 361 17.59 -8.42 5.63
C ILE A 361 19.13 -8.37 5.55
N GLY A 362 19.68 -7.67 4.55
CA GLY A 362 21.11 -7.72 4.24
C GLY A 362 22.02 -6.92 5.18
N ARG A 363 21.45 -6.00 6.00
CA ARG A 363 22.26 -5.06 6.80
C ARG A 363 22.85 -5.65 8.09
N HIS A 364 22.38 -6.82 8.58
CA HIS A 364 22.75 -7.34 9.89
C HIS A 364 24.17 -7.88 9.95
N SER A 365 24.50 -8.87 9.11
CA SER A 365 25.80 -9.52 9.12
C SER A 365 26.34 -9.77 7.72
N PRO A 366 27.64 -10.07 7.59
CA PRO A 366 28.23 -10.44 6.31
C PRO A 366 27.56 -11.66 5.66
N GLU A 367 27.12 -12.63 6.45
CA GLU A 367 26.44 -13.82 5.93
C GLU A 367 25.12 -13.44 5.26
N HIS A 368 24.28 -12.60 5.90
CA HIS A 368 23.02 -12.13 5.33
C HIS A 368 23.24 -11.34 4.03
N ALA A 369 24.24 -10.45 4.01
CA ALA A 369 24.61 -9.71 2.82
C ALA A 369 25.04 -10.65 1.68
N ASN A 370 25.86 -11.65 1.98
CA ASN A 370 26.27 -12.66 1.01
C ASN A 370 25.11 -13.49 0.46
N ASP A 371 24.14 -13.86 1.30
CA ASP A 371 22.96 -14.60 0.88
C ASP A 371 22.05 -13.76 -0.04
N VAL A 372 21.89 -12.48 0.28
CA VAL A 372 21.18 -11.53 -0.59
C VAL A 372 21.87 -11.44 -1.97
N VAL A 373 23.20 -11.34 -2.01
CA VAL A 373 23.94 -11.26 -3.27
C VAL A 373 23.86 -12.57 -4.05
N LYS A 374 24.00 -13.73 -3.39
CA LYS A 374 23.86 -15.06 -4.02
C LYS A 374 22.48 -15.28 -4.63
N SER A 375 21.41 -14.75 -4.04
CA SER A 375 20.05 -14.86 -4.57
C SER A 375 19.85 -14.17 -5.93
N GLY A 376 20.79 -13.31 -6.32
CA GLY A 376 20.71 -12.51 -7.56
C GLY A 376 19.82 -11.26 -7.47
N VAL A 377 19.31 -10.94 -6.30
CA VAL A 377 18.45 -9.76 -6.08
C VAL A 377 19.22 -8.45 -6.27
N LEU A 378 20.52 -8.44 -5.90
CA LEU A 378 21.37 -7.26 -6.06
C LEU A 378 21.47 -6.83 -7.54
N GLN A 379 21.61 -7.79 -8.45
CA GLN A 379 21.66 -7.52 -9.90
C GLN A 379 20.33 -6.93 -10.41
N THR A 380 19.21 -7.44 -9.92
CA THR A 380 17.89 -6.89 -10.28
C THR A 380 17.71 -5.46 -9.76
N MET A 381 18.14 -5.16 -8.53
CA MET A 381 18.11 -3.78 -8.01
C MET A 381 19.04 -2.85 -8.79
N MET A 382 20.24 -3.33 -9.18
CA MET A 382 21.16 -2.57 -10.04
C MET A 382 20.53 -2.25 -11.40
N PHE A 383 19.83 -3.20 -12.01
CA PHE A 383 19.11 -2.97 -13.25
C PHE A 383 18.13 -1.78 -13.12
N TYR A 384 17.30 -1.77 -12.08
CA TYR A 384 16.34 -0.66 -11.85
C TYR A 384 17.03 0.67 -11.55
N TYR A 385 18.15 0.63 -10.84
CA TYR A 385 18.91 1.84 -10.57
C TYR A 385 19.49 2.46 -11.85
N MET A 386 19.99 1.64 -12.77
CA MET A 386 20.63 2.08 -14.02
C MET A 386 19.61 2.42 -15.13
N ASP A 387 18.39 1.91 -15.07
CA ASP A 387 17.38 2.13 -16.09
C ASP A 387 16.78 3.54 -16.00
N ASN A 388 16.90 4.31 -17.08
CA ASN A 388 16.37 5.68 -17.15
C ASN A 388 14.84 5.76 -17.09
N LYS A 389 14.13 4.66 -17.32
CA LYS A 389 12.67 4.60 -17.30
C LYS A 389 12.09 4.32 -15.91
N THR A 390 12.91 3.91 -14.97
CA THR A 390 12.51 3.62 -13.59
C THR A 390 12.23 4.92 -12.84
N GLY A 391 11.18 4.95 -12.02
CA GLY A 391 10.81 6.11 -11.20
C GLY A 391 11.86 6.46 -10.14
N ASP A 392 11.93 7.72 -9.75
CA ASP A 392 12.96 8.25 -8.85
C ASP A 392 12.90 7.62 -7.46
N ASP A 393 11.70 7.33 -6.92
CA ASP A 393 11.52 6.68 -5.62
C ASP A 393 12.10 5.26 -5.60
N LEU A 394 11.88 4.48 -6.66
CA LEU A 394 12.46 3.14 -6.77
C LEU A 394 13.98 3.19 -6.93
N LYS A 395 14.51 4.13 -7.72
CA LYS A 395 15.96 4.34 -7.87
C LYS A 395 16.62 4.67 -6.54
N GLU A 396 16.05 5.59 -5.77
CA GLU A 396 16.59 6.00 -4.48
C GLU A 396 16.62 4.83 -3.48
N LYS A 397 15.51 4.08 -3.39
CA LYS A 397 15.41 2.92 -2.49
C LYS A 397 16.33 1.78 -2.92
N ALA A 398 16.44 1.51 -4.22
CA ALA A 398 17.37 0.52 -4.75
C ALA A 398 18.81 0.93 -4.46
N LYS A 399 19.20 2.18 -4.73
CA LYS A 399 20.54 2.72 -4.44
C LYS A 399 20.90 2.56 -2.96
N LYS A 400 20.00 2.97 -2.05
CA LYS A 400 20.22 2.84 -0.60
C LYS A 400 20.44 1.38 -0.19
N ALA A 401 19.59 0.46 -0.69
CA ALA A 401 19.71 -0.96 -0.39
C ALA A 401 21.03 -1.55 -0.91
N ILE A 402 21.41 -1.23 -2.15
CA ILE A 402 22.65 -1.68 -2.78
C ILE A 402 23.86 -1.25 -1.96
N ILE A 403 23.93 0.04 -1.59
CA ILE A 403 25.07 0.58 -0.81
C ILE A 403 25.20 -0.11 0.55
N GLU A 404 24.10 -0.28 1.29
CA GLU A 404 24.12 -0.91 2.61
C GLU A 404 24.51 -2.40 2.54
N ILE A 405 24.03 -3.14 1.53
CA ILE A 405 24.39 -4.53 1.31
C ILE A 405 25.87 -4.66 0.95
N ILE A 406 26.39 -3.82 0.03
CA ILE A 406 27.80 -3.82 -0.37
C ILE A 406 28.71 -3.58 0.84
N LYS A 407 28.40 -2.61 1.71
CA LYS A 407 29.19 -2.31 2.92
C LYS A 407 29.33 -3.50 3.88
N LYS A 408 28.41 -4.46 3.82
CA LYS A 408 28.42 -5.66 4.68
C LYS A 408 28.92 -6.92 3.98
N CYS A 409 28.92 -6.93 2.64
CA CYS A 409 29.29 -8.11 1.86
C CYS A 409 30.77 -8.45 2.07
N SER A 410 31.09 -9.67 2.55
CA SER A 410 32.46 -10.16 2.73
C SER A 410 32.97 -11.00 1.57
N ASN A 411 32.09 -11.50 0.71
CA ASN A 411 32.49 -12.29 -0.45
C ASN A 411 32.74 -11.37 -1.66
N LEU A 412 34.01 -11.08 -1.90
CA LEU A 412 34.46 -10.17 -2.94
C LEU A 412 34.12 -10.65 -4.36
N SER A 413 34.11 -11.97 -4.61
CA SER A 413 33.77 -12.55 -5.92
C SER A 413 32.35 -12.18 -6.36
N ASN A 414 31.44 -12.00 -5.39
CA ASN A 414 30.07 -11.60 -5.67
C ASN A 414 29.94 -10.13 -6.09
N LEU A 415 30.92 -9.28 -5.75
CA LEU A 415 30.96 -7.85 -6.11
C LEU A 415 31.68 -7.58 -7.45
N GLU A 416 32.45 -8.55 -7.97
CA GLU A 416 33.20 -8.39 -9.22
C GLU A 416 32.31 -7.99 -10.43
N PRO A 417 31.09 -8.54 -10.61
CA PRO A 417 30.22 -8.11 -11.69
C PRO A 417 29.81 -6.63 -11.62
N LEU A 418 29.89 -6.02 -10.43
CA LEU A 418 29.48 -4.63 -10.20
C LEU A 418 30.59 -3.62 -10.49
N LEU A 419 31.83 -4.07 -10.73
CA LEU A 419 32.95 -3.19 -11.08
C LEU A 419 32.78 -2.44 -12.42
N HIS A 420 31.80 -2.83 -13.24
CA HIS A 420 31.46 -2.10 -14.48
C HIS A 420 30.59 -0.85 -14.25
N VAL A 421 30.14 -0.63 -13.04
CA VAL A 421 29.30 0.52 -12.70
C VAL A 421 30.16 1.77 -12.68
N THR A 422 29.73 2.78 -13.42
CA THR A 422 30.44 4.09 -13.52
C THR A 422 29.97 5.09 -12.46
N ASP A 423 28.90 4.78 -11.73
CA ASP A 423 28.37 5.68 -10.71
C ASP A 423 29.29 5.69 -9.47
N LEU A 424 29.72 6.89 -9.08
CA LEU A 424 30.64 7.14 -7.99
C LEU A 424 30.09 6.67 -6.64
N ASP A 425 28.79 6.83 -6.41
CA ASP A 425 28.15 6.52 -5.15
C ASP A 425 28.08 5.01 -4.87
N ILE A 426 28.08 4.18 -5.93
CA ILE A 426 28.10 2.72 -5.81
C ILE A 426 29.52 2.18 -5.90
N LEU A 427 30.33 2.73 -6.78
CA LEU A 427 31.70 2.28 -6.97
C LEU A 427 32.58 2.53 -5.74
N TYR A 428 32.34 3.64 -5.02
CA TYR A 428 33.08 3.96 -3.80
C TYR A 428 32.94 2.89 -2.70
N PRO A 429 31.72 2.47 -2.26
CA PRO A 429 31.54 1.38 -1.31
C PRO A 429 32.16 0.05 -1.79
N ILE A 430 32.09 -0.25 -3.10
CA ILE A 430 32.69 -1.48 -3.66
C ILE A 430 34.21 -1.44 -3.48
N LEU A 431 34.89 -0.39 -3.93
CA LEU A 431 36.34 -0.27 -3.81
C LEU A 431 36.80 -0.24 -2.35
N ASN A 432 36.07 0.47 -1.49
CA ASN A 432 36.35 0.51 -0.06
C ASN A 432 36.24 -0.88 0.59
N GLN A 433 35.27 -1.68 0.16
CA GLN A 433 35.12 -3.06 0.63
C GLN A 433 36.31 -3.94 0.19
N TYR A 434 36.75 -3.78 -1.06
CA TYR A 434 37.97 -4.45 -1.53
C TYR A 434 39.22 -4.04 -0.71
N VAL A 435 39.40 -2.75 -0.43
CA VAL A 435 40.52 -2.27 0.44
C VAL A 435 40.46 -2.97 1.80
N THR A 436 39.29 -2.96 2.44
CA THR A 436 39.13 -3.49 3.81
C THR A 436 39.43 -5.00 3.89
N TYR A 437 38.98 -5.79 2.93
CA TYR A 437 39.12 -7.25 2.98
C TYR A 437 40.43 -7.79 2.38
N LEU A 438 40.98 -7.11 1.37
CA LEU A 438 42.23 -7.53 0.75
C LEU A 438 43.45 -7.21 1.60
N GLN A 439 43.42 -6.13 2.40
CA GLN A 439 44.54 -5.67 3.21
C GLN A 439 45.11 -6.76 4.13
N ASN A 440 44.28 -7.64 4.68
CA ASN A 440 44.69 -8.60 5.73
C ASN A 440 44.54 -10.07 5.31
N ASN A 441 44.25 -10.36 4.02
CA ASN A 441 43.93 -11.72 3.60
C ASN A 441 44.68 -12.13 2.31
N GLN A 442 45.84 -12.80 2.48
CA GLN A 442 46.66 -13.24 1.34
C GLN A 442 45.98 -14.25 0.42
N THR A 443 45.07 -15.08 0.96
CA THR A 443 44.29 -16.04 0.14
C THR A 443 43.31 -15.31 -0.76
N GLU A 444 42.62 -14.31 -0.25
CA GLU A 444 41.71 -13.51 -1.02
C GLU A 444 42.41 -12.62 -2.07
N LEU A 445 43.61 -12.10 -1.75
CA LEU A 445 44.45 -11.40 -2.73
C LEU A 445 44.74 -12.29 -3.96
N SER A 446 45.15 -13.56 -3.69
CA SER A 446 45.43 -14.51 -4.78
C SER A 446 44.18 -14.86 -5.59
N ASN A 447 43.07 -15.07 -4.92
CA ASN A 447 41.80 -15.39 -5.55
C ASN A 447 41.29 -14.22 -6.41
N PHE A 448 41.35 -13.00 -5.89
CA PHE A 448 40.91 -11.80 -6.62
C PHE A 448 41.72 -11.56 -7.90
N ALA A 449 43.06 -11.76 -7.85
CA ALA A 449 43.89 -11.65 -9.03
C ALA A 449 43.54 -12.75 -10.07
N ARG A 450 43.38 -14.03 -9.63
CA ARG A 450 43.09 -15.17 -10.50
C ARG A 450 41.70 -15.06 -11.17
N ASN A 451 40.71 -14.56 -10.45
CA ASN A 451 39.34 -14.37 -10.96
C ASN A 451 39.21 -13.17 -11.90
N GLY A 452 40.29 -12.40 -12.14
CA GLY A 452 40.28 -11.26 -13.03
C GLY A 452 39.84 -9.94 -12.40
N GLY A 453 39.58 -9.90 -11.08
CA GLY A 453 39.22 -8.68 -10.36
C GLY A 453 40.30 -7.60 -10.45
N LEU A 454 41.58 -7.99 -10.30
CA LEU A 454 42.72 -7.06 -10.44
C LEU A 454 42.79 -6.46 -11.87
N ASN A 455 42.56 -7.27 -12.90
CA ASN A 455 42.54 -6.80 -14.30
C ASN A 455 41.41 -5.75 -14.51
N LYS A 456 40.23 -5.98 -13.93
CA LYS A 456 39.13 -5.02 -13.98
C LYS A 456 39.47 -3.71 -13.28
N ILE A 457 40.07 -3.76 -12.09
CA ILE A 457 40.54 -2.54 -11.39
C ILE A 457 41.56 -1.78 -12.23
N LEU A 458 42.53 -2.46 -12.82
CA LEU A 458 43.55 -1.82 -13.68
C LEU A 458 42.90 -1.18 -14.93
N SER A 459 41.88 -1.81 -15.51
CA SER A 459 41.18 -1.27 -16.68
C SER A 459 40.39 0.00 -16.35
N ILE A 460 39.65 0.01 -15.22
CA ILE A 460 38.83 1.18 -14.83
C ILE A 460 39.66 2.31 -14.21
N LYS A 461 40.83 2.01 -13.63
CA LYS A 461 41.71 2.97 -12.95
C LYS A 461 41.99 4.23 -13.77
N LYS A 462 42.15 4.10 -15.10
CA LYS A 462 42.44 5.22 -16.00
C LYS A 462 41.29 6.23 -16.14
N SER A 463 40.07 5.80 -15.91
CA SER A 463 38.86 6.63 -15.98
C SER A 463 38.43 7.21 -14.62
N LEU A 464 39.06 6.74 -13.51
CA LEU A 464 38.70 7.17 -12.18
C LEU A 464 39.31 8.54 -11.81
N LYS A 465 38.53 9.31 -11.05
CA LYS A 465 38.94 10.56 -10.41
C LYS A 465 39.02 10.36 -8.90
N GLU A 466 39.67 11.29 -8.19
CA GLU A 466 39.65 11.30 -6.72
C GLU A 466 38.18 11.41 -6.21
N PRO A 467 37.79 10.69 -5.14
CA PRO A 467 38.62 9.83 -4.26
C PRO A 467 38.79 8.36 -4.71
N LEU A 468 38.11 7.92 -5.76
CA LEU A 468 38.13 6.54 -6.25
C LEU A 468 39.52 6.10 -6.74
N LEU A 469 40.27 7.02 -7.35
CA LEU A 469 41.62 6.75 -7.82
C LEU A 469 42.55 6.40 -6.65
N HIS A 470 42.38 7.03 -5.52
CA HIS A 470 43.14 6.70 -4.29
C HIS A 470 42.87 5.26 -3.86
N LEU A 471 41.57 4.85 -3.76
CA LEU A 471 41.23 3.47 -3.38
C LEU A 471 41.75 2.43 -4.39
N ALA A 472 41.68 2.72 -5.68
CA ALA A 472 42.22 1.85 -6.71
C ALA A 472 43.76 1.73 -6.63
N ASN A 473 44.45 2.82 -6.32
CA ASN A 473 45.90 2.81 -6.06
C ASN A 473 46.25 1.99 -4.83
N GLU A 474 45.46 2.13 -3.77
CA GLU A 474 45.64 1.37 -2.52
C GLU A 474 45.46 -0.13 -2.75
N ILE A 475 44.41 -0.57 -3.47
CA ILE A 475 44.25 -1.98 -3.86
C ILE A 475 45.46 -2.48 -4.66
N CYS A 476 45.95 -1.68 -5.64
CA CYS A 476 47.12 -2.05 -6.42
C CYS A 476 48.38 -2.17 -5.54
N SER A 477 48.52 -1.37 -4.48
CA SER A 477 49.69 -1.41 -3.59
C SER A 477 49.87 -2.72 -2.81
N TYR A 478 48.81 -3.52 -2.70
CA TYR A 478 48.84 -4.84 -2.04
C TYR A 478 49.51 -5.92 -2.92
N TYR A 479 49.76 -5.63 -4.21
CA TYR A 479 50.38 -6.56 -5.14
C TYR A 479 51.79 -6.15 -5.53
N PRO A 480 52.74 -7.12 -5.71
CA PRO A 480 54.03 -6.86 -6.31
C PRO A 480 53.93 -6.25 -7.71
N THR A 481 54.92 -5.44 -8.07
CA THR A 481 54.94 -4.72 -9.37
C THR A 481 54.89 -5.69 -10.56
N GLU A 482 55.48 -6.87 -10.42
CA GLU A 482 55.48 -7.92 -11.45
C GLU A 482 54.10 -8.45 -11.72
N ILE A 483 53.24 -8.63 -10.70
CA ILE A 483 51.85 -9.09 -10.82
C ILE A 483 51.01 -8.00 -11.45
N ILE A 484 51.16 -6.75 -11.04
CA ILE A 484 50.44 -5.63 -11.63
C ILE A 484 50.76 -5.52 -13.11
N ASN A 485 52.04 -5.63 -13.48
CA ASN A 485 52.47 -5.58 -14.87
C ASN A 485 51.90 -6.75 -15.70
N TYR A 486 51.89 -7.97 -15.13
CA TYR A 486 51.34 -9.15 -15.79
C TYR A 486 49.84 -9.00 -16.15
N TYR A 487 49.06 -8.42 -15.27
CA TYR A 487 47.63 -8.21 -15.46
C TYR A 487 47.25 -6.87 -16.17
N ASN A 488 48.26 -5.99 -16.43
CA ASN A 488 48.01 -4.76 -17.16
C ASN A 488 47.94 -5.02 -18.67
N PRO A 489 46.80 -4.80 -19.34
CA PRO A 489 46.62 -5.09 -20.77
C PRO A 489 47.60 -4.37 -21.67
N GLU A 490 48.11 -3.19 -21.23
CA GLU A 490 49.07 -2.38 -22.02
C GLU A 490 50.53 -2.78 -21.79
N TYR A 491 50.79 -3.49 -20.71
CA TYR A 491 52.17 -3.88 -20.41
C TYR A 491 52.72 -4.91 -21.39
N ALA A 492 51.88 -5.86 -21.82
CA ALA A 492 52.22 -6.80 -22.88
C ALA A 492 52.57 -6.09 -24.20
N LYS A 493 51.83 -5.05 -24.53
CA LYS A 493 52.08 -4.20 -25.73
C LYS A 493 53.39 -3.42 -25.62
N THR A 494 53.62 -2.78 -24.46
CA THR A 494 54.87 -2.03 -24.17
C THR A 494 56.07 -2.94 -24.11
N LEU A 495 55.90 -4.20 -23.71
CA LEU A 495 56.99 -5.17 -23.63
C LEU A 495 57.34 -5.68 -25.06
N LEU A 496 56.32 -5.93 -25.89
CA LEU A 496 56.53 -6.26 -27.32
C LEU A 496 57.22 -5.12 -28.06
N ASP A 497 56.82 -3.88 -27.81
CA ASP A 497 57.44 -2.69 -28.41
C ASP A 497 58.90 -2.54 -27.95
N LYS A 498 59.24 -2.84 -26.69
CA LYS A 498 60.61 -2.80 -26.14
C LYS A 498 61.50 -3.92 -26.65
N ILE A 499 60.96 -5.08 -26.97
CA ILE A 499 61.70 -6.26 -27.46
C ILE A 499 61.92 -6.17 -28.97
N GLY A 500 61.27 -5.22 -29.65
CA GLY A 500 61.44 -5.02 -31.11
C GLY A 500 60.84 -6.17 -31.96
N VAL A 501 59.96 -6.94 -31.39
CA VAL A 501 59.22 -7.95 -32.13
C VAL A 501 58.07 -7.23 -32.84
N GLU A 502 58.31 -6.83 -34.11
CA GLU A 502 57.20 -6.49 -35.00
C GLU A 502 56.20 -7.64 -35.00
N ASP A 503 54.93 -7.30 -34.89
CA ASP A 503 53.82 -8.27 -34.86
C ASP A 503 53.90 -9.16 -36.10
N SER A 504 54.44 -10.35 -35.95
CA SER A 504 54.66 -11.32 -37.00
C SER A 504 53.39 -12.11 -37.32
N ARG A 505 52.26 -11.56 -37.09
CA ARG A 505 51.00 -12.10 -37.64
C ARG A 505 51.00 -11.90 -39.14
N PRO A 506 50.80 -12.94 -39.96
CA PRO A 506 50.75 -12.80 -41.40
C PRO A 506 49.66 -11.79 -41.77
N LYS A 507 50.01 -10.77 -42.55
CA LYS A 507 49.06 -9.77 -43.08
C LYS A 507 47.88 -10.40 -43.86
N GLU A 508 47.89 -11.71 -44.08
CA GLU A 508 46.80 -12.49 -44.67
C GLU A 508 45.65 -12.83 -43.69
N GLU A 509 45.91 -12.87 -42.37
CA GLU A 509 44.81 -13.13 -41.39
C GLU A 509 44.04 -11.83 -41.10
N GLU A 510 44.68 -10.68 -41.01
CA GLU A 510 43.97 -9.40 -40.88
C GLU A 510 43.07 -9.08 -42.09
N LYS A 511 43.51 -9.50 -43.32
CA LYS A 511 42.67 -9.36 -44.50
C LYS A 511 41.49 -10.33 -44.52
N LYS A 512 41.64 -11.52 -43.96
CA LYS A 512 40.53 -12.47 -43.86
C LYS A 512 39.52 -12.08 -42.79
N GLU A 513 39.97 -11.55 -41.65
CA GLU A 513 39.05 -11.03 -40.63
C GLU A 513 38.34 -9.75 -41.10
N GLU A 514 39.01 -8.86 -41.88
CA GLU A 514 38.35 -7.70 -42.48
C GLU A 514 37.43 -8.08 -43.66
N GLU A 515 37.70 -9.15 -44.39
CA GLU A 515 36.82 -9.67 -45.46
C GLU A 515 35.62 -10.40 -44.85
N GLU A 516 35.78 -11.22 -43.79
CA GLU A 516 34.68 -11.86 -43.07
C GLU A 516 33.79 -10.82 -42.33
N GLU A 517 34.37 -9.73 -41.75
CA GLU A 517 33.58 -8.62 -41.20
C GLU A 517 32.83 -7.81 -42.28
N LYS A 518 33.36 -7.72 -43.51
CA LYS A 518 32.67 -7.09 -44.62
C LYS A 518 31.56 -7.97 -45.21
N GLU A 519 31.77 -9.28 -45.32
CA GLU A 519 30.72 -10.23 -45.74
C GLU A 519 29.57 -10.29 -44.76
N VAL A 520 29.83 -10.26 -43.43
CA VAL A 520 28.80 -10.20 -42.41
C VAL A 520 28.04 -8.87 -42.38
N LYS A 521 28.68 -7.77 -42.82
CA LYS A 521 28.03 -6.45 -42.99
C LYS A 521 27.21 -6.33 -44.27
N ASP A 522 27.60 -7.00 -45.34
CA ASP A 522 26.86 -7.02 -46.61
C ASP A 522 25.65 -7.98 -46.55
N VAL A 523 25.78 -9.14 -45.93
CA VAL A 523 24.62 -10.05 -45.67
C VAL A 523 23.53 -9.37 -44.80
N LYS A 524 23.90 -8.44 -43.90
CA LYS A 524 22.93 -7.65 -43.13
C LYS A 524 22.31 -6.47 -43.90
N LYS A 525 22.85 -6.12 -45.09
CA LYS A 525 22.27 -5.07 -45.96
C LYS A 525 21.27 -5.66 -46.97
N ASP A 526 21.48 -6.88 -47.42
CA ASP A 526 20.59 -7.50 -48.42
C ASP A 526 19.26 -8.02 -47.80
N ASP A 527 19.20 -8.23 -46.48
CA ASP A 527 17.97 -8.64 -45.79
C ASP A 527 17.02 -7.45 -45.45
N LYS A 528 17.43 -6.21 -45.73
CA LYS A 528 16.57 -5.02 -45.59
C LYS A 528 15.95 -4.50 -46.91
N GLY A 529 16.14 -5.20 -48.01
CA GLY A 529 15.80 -4.74 -49.36
C GLY A 529 14.66 -5.47 -50.08
N LYS A 530 14.00 -6.44 -49.49
CA LYS A 530 12.87 -7.15 -50.16
C LYS A 530 11.65 -7.27 -49.23
N GLY A 531 10.77 -6.30 -49.32
CA GLY A 531 9.52 -6.35 -48.57
C GLY A 531 8.57 -5.21 -48.84
N THR A 532 8.48 -4.73 -50.08
CA THR A 532 7.36 -3.89 -50.51
C THR A 532 6.92 -4.28 -51.92
N ASN A 533 5.87 -5.06 -52.02
CA ASN A 533 4.97 -4.96 -53.17
C ASN A 533 3.57 -5.52 -52.79
N LYS A 534 2.66 -4.58 -52.79
CA LYS A 534 1.27 -4.59 -53.19
C LYS A 534 0.62 -5.95 -53.47
N VAL A 535 -0.49 -6.23 -52.79
CA VAL A 535 -1.70 -6.71 -53.48
C VAL A 535 -2.91 -5.99 -52.90
N GLU A 536 -3.66 -5.39 -53.84
CA GLU A 536 -4.94 -4.73 -53.63
C GLU A 536 -6.10 -5.72 -53.37
N LYS A 537 -7.05 -5.23 -52.61
CA LYS A 537 -8.51 -5.40 -52.69
C LYS A 537 -9.12 -6.71 -53.23
N LYS A 538 -9.96 -7.28 -52.41
CA LYS A 538 -11.41 -7.58 -52.66
C LYS A 538 -11.98 -8.12 -51.38
N GLY A 539 -12.93 -7.57 -50.93
CA GLY A 539 -14.28 -7.45 -50.57
C GLY A 539 -15.03 -8.78 -50.42
N GLY A 540 -15.79 -8.92 -49.37
CA GLY A 540 -16.69 -10.03 -49.17
C GLY A 540 -17.28 -10.01 -47.76
N ASP A 541 -18.51 -9.47 -47.66
CA ASP A 541 -19.43 -9.61 -46.55
C ASP A 541 -19.66 -11.06 -46.14
N ALA A 542 -19.87 -11.31 -44.86
CA ALA A 542 -20.94 -12.15 -44.33
C ALA A 542 -20.97 -12.20 -42.80
N LYS A 543 -21.90 -11.57 -42.23
CA LYS A 543 -22.90 -11.97 -41.21
C LYS A 543 -22.76 -13.37 -40.60
N GLY A 544 -22.92 -13.42 -39.27
CA GLY A 544 -23.40 -14.62 -38.54
C GLY A 544 -23.04 -14.62 -37.07
N LYS A 545 -23.81 -14.04 -36.23
CA LYS A 545 -24.72 -14.51 -35.17
C LYS A 545 -24.24 -15.66 -34.25
N LYS A 546 -24.31 -15.33 -32.93
CA LYS A 546 -24.71 -16.20 -31.78
C LYS A 546 -23.69 -17.25 -31.33
N LYS A 547 -23.23 -17.20 -30.09
CA LYS A 547 -23.91 -17.36 -28.79
C LYS A 547 -23.15 -16.63 -27.68
#